data_0ec2f77af3541083077d2a19a6ab1de9
#
_entry.id   0ec2f77af3541083077d2a19a6ab1de9
#
_cell.length_a   1.000
_cell.length_b   1.000
_cell.length_c   1.000
_cell.angle_alpha   90.00
_cell.angle_beta   90.00
_cell.angle_gamma   90.00
#
_symmetry.space_group_name_H-M   'P 1'
#
loop_
_entity.id
_entity.type
_entity.pdbx_description
1 polymer ?
#
loop_
_entity_poly.entity_id
_entity_poly.type
_entity_poly.pdbx_seq_one_letter_code
_entity_poly.pdbx_strand_id
1 'polypeptide(L)'
;MYLEDQTKYTKRGRLRKESTKFTKGSKFAYRKGNVPSIIEDLLIGTLLGDCYGEKGKKAKTPIFRFKQSCKHEPYIFYLYFILLHWGNTSTNPLNLRPTKDRKGNTHYLFGFNTLAVPELSFIYDLFYSKGKKFISQNLKDFINARALAFWISDDGSLLEMVYYFIQILFPKNK
;
A
#
# COMPACT_ATOMS: atom_id res chain seq x y z
N MET A 1 16.20 -2.86 23.25
CA MET A 1 16.81 -1.54 22.97
C MET A 1 17.45 -1.63 21.59
N TYR A 2 16.67 -1.36 20.55
CA TYR A 2 17.16 -1.34 19.17
C TYR A 2 17.92 -0.05 18.97
N LEU A 3 19.24 -0.09 19.02
CA LEU A 3 20.09 0.97 18.49
C LEU A 3 19.95 0.90 16.96
N GLU A 4 19.11 1.76 16.40
CA GLU A 4 18.99 1.95 14.97
C GLU A 4 20.35 2.36 14.43
N ASP A 5 20.91 1.53 13.58
CA ASP A 5 22.10 1.88 12.81
C ASP A 5 21.72 2.99 11.82
N GLN A 6 21.82 4.24 12.31
CA GLN A 6 21.55 5.45 11.53
C GLN A 6 22.46 5.58 10.30
N THR A 7 23.47 4.71 10.18
CA THR A 7 24.38 4.70 9.03
C THR A 7 23.74 4.15 7.76
N LYS A 8 22.63 3.40 7.87
CA LYS A 8 21.88 2.84 6.73
C LYS A 8 21.14 3.88 5.90
N TYR A 9 20.87 5.08 6.45
CA TYR A 9 20.04 6.07 5.78
C TYR A 9 20.82 7.37 5.51
N THR A 10 20.45 8.05 4.45
CA THR A 10 20.94 9.39 4.17
C THR A 10 20.24 10.41 5.08
N LYS A 11 20.82 11.64 5.25
CA LYS A 11 20.18 12.76 5.97
C LYS A 11 18.76 13.11 5.50
N ARG A 12 18.36 12.63 4.31
CA ARG A 12 17.00 12.78 3.74
C ARG A 12 16.13 11.53 3.90
N GLY A 13 16.50 10.58 4.77
CA GLY A 13 15.74 9.36 5.03
C GLY A 13 15.73 8.36 3.87
N ARG A 14 16.73 8.38 2.98
CA ARG A 14 16.87 7.40 1.89
C ARG A 14 17.87 6.33 2.28
N LEU A 15 17.57 5.06 2.01
CA LEU A 15 18.56 3.99 2.12
C LEU A 15 19.82 4.35 1.33
N ARG A 16 20.99 4.18 1.96
CA ARG A 16 22.26 4.43 1.27
C ARG A 16 22.42 3.43 0.13
N LYS A 17 22.91 3.91 -1.02
CA LYS A 17 23.02 3.17 -2.28
C LYS A 17 23.87 1.89 -2.25
N GLU A 18 24.53 1.58 -1.16
CA GLU A 18 25.48 0.45 -1.09
C GLU A 18 24.81 -0.92 -0.99
N SER A 19 23.51 -1.01 -0.65
CA SER A 19 22.83 -2.29 -0.50
C SER A 19 22.14 -2.83 -1.76
N THR A 20 22.00 -2.04 -2.80
CA THR A 20 21.39 -2.49 -4.04
C THR A 20 22.11 -1.91 -5.24
N LYS A 21 23.06 -2.66 -5.79
CA LYS A 21 23.45 -2.54 -7.20
C LYS A 21 22.27 -3.01 -8.07
N PHE A 22 21.13 -2.34 -7.96
CA PHE A 22 20.16 -2.36 -9.04
C PHE A 22 20.76 -1.49 -10.14
N THR A 23 21.35 -2.14 -11.12
CA THR A 23 21.83 -1.49 -12.33
C THR A 23 20.73 -0.59 -12.88
N LYS A 24 21.05 0.69 -13.10
CA LYS A 24 20.26 1.59 -13.94
C LYS A 24 20.03 0.86 -15.27
N GLY A 25 18.87 0.24 -15.46
CA GLY A 25 18.62 -0.48 -16.71
C GLY A 25 17.65 -1.64 -16.64
N SER A 26 17.41 -2.26 -15.49
CA SER A 26 16.26 -3.16 -15.41
C SER A 26 14.99 -2.31 -15.29
N LYS A 27 14.55 -1.76 -16.42
CA LYS A 27 13.15 -1.51 -16.64
C LYS A 27 12.51 -2.88 -16.49
N PHE A 28 12.05 -3.24 -15.29
CA PHE A 28 11.05 -4.28 -15.18
C PHE A 28 9.92 -3.81 -16.09
N ALA A 29 9.88 -4.37 -17.28
CA ALA A 29 8.87 -4.00 -18.26
C ALA A 29 7.54 -4.36 -17.60
N TYR A 30 6.78 -3.35 -17.23
CA TYR A 30 5.38 -3.51 -16.93
C TYR A 30 4.79 -4.40 -18.03
N ARG A 31 4.40 -5.62 -17.64
CA ARG A 31 3.73 -6.55 -18.55
C ARG A 31 2.29 -6.10 -18.64
N LYS A 32 1.94 -5.44 -19.74
CA LYS A 32 0.56 -5.18 -20.11
C LYS A 32 -0.15 -6.54 -20.14
N GLY A 33 -1.08 -6.76 -19.22
CA GLY A 33 -1.76 -8.05 -19.07
C GLY A 33 -2.59 -8.11 -17.79
N ASN A 34 -3.13 -9.26 -17.49
CA ASN A 34 -3.92 -9.48 -16.29
C ASN A 34 -3.11 -9.17 -15.02
N VAL A 35 -3.76 -8.49 -14.08
CA VAL A 35 -3.21 -8.27 -12.75
C VAL A 35 -3.07 -9.62 -12.05
N PRO A 36 -1.90 -9.99 -11.52
CA PRO A 36 -1.76 -11.23 -10.76
C PRO A 36 -2.66 -11.21 -9.51
N SER A 37 -3.27 -12.34 -9.19
CA SER A 37 -4.17 -12.43 -8.03
C SER A 37 -3.52 -11.99 -6.71
N ILE A 38 -2.23 -12.21 -6.53
CA ILE A 38 -1.50 -11.74 -5.34
C ILE A 38 -1.50 -10.20 -5.24
N ILE A 39 -1.47 -9.49 -6.36
CA ILE A 39 -1.49 -8.01 -6.40
C ILE A 39 -2.90 -7.50 -6.12
N GLU A 40 -3.92 -8.16 -6.67
CA GLU A 40 -5.33 -7.85 -6.37
C GLU A 40 -5.60 -8.00 -4.89
N ASP A 41 -5.26 -9.14 -4.31
CA ASP A 41 -5.48 -9.46 -2.89
C ASP A 41 -4.70 -8.50 -1.97
N LEU A 42 -3.44 -8.19 -2.33
CA LEU A 42 -2.62 -7.22 -1.61
C LEU A 42 -3.30 -5.84 -1.60
N LEU A 43 -3.71 -5.34 -2.76
CA LEU A 43 -4.33 -4.02 -2.86
C LEU A 43 -5.69 -3.98 -2.17
N ILE A 44 -6.51 -5.02 -2.32
CA ILE A 44 -7.82 -5.09 -1.67
C ILE A 44 -7.65 -5.12 -0.15
N GLY A 45 -6.79 -6.00 0.37
CA GLY A 45 -6.55 -6.09 1.80
C GLY A 45 -5.99 -4.81 2.39
N THR A 46 -4.95 -4.24 1.80
CA THR A 46 -4.33 -3.00 2.32
C THR A 46 -5.21 -1.77 2.13
N LEU A 47 -6.09 -1.71 1.11
CA LEU A 47 -7.09 -0.64 0.97
C LEU A 47 -8.19 -0.72 2.03
N LEU A 48 -8.45 -1.86 2.61
CA LEU A 48 -9.30 -1.97 3.81
C LEU A 48 -8.60 -1.40 5.05
N GLY A 49 -7.27 -1.46 5.10
CA GLY A 49 -6.42 -0.86 6.12
C GLY A 49 -5.87 0.52 5.75
N ASP A 50 -4.57 0.70 5.92
CA ASP A 50 -3.84 1.98 5.88
C ASP A 50 -3.52 2.49 4.46
N CYS A 51 -3.64 1.64 3.44
CA CYS A 51 -3.39 2.06 2.05
C CYS A 51 -4.52 2.98 1.55
N TYR A 52 -4.16 3.94 0.70
CA TYR A 52 -5.15 4.74 0.01
C TYR A 52 -4.84 4.95 -1.46
N GLY A 53 -5.92 5.00 -2.26
CA GLY A 53 -5.86 5.31 -3.68
C GLY A 53 -6.02 6.80 -3.93
N GLU A 54 -5.27 7.32 -4.88
CA GLU A 54 -5.36 8.71 -5.33
C GLU A 54 -5.45 8.76 -6.84
N LYS A 55 -6.39 9.57 -7.33
CA LYS A 55 -6.55 9.85 -8.75
C LYS A 55 -6.49 11.36 -8.95
N GLY A 56 -5.43 11.82 -9.60
CA GLY A 56 -5.28 13.26 -9.86
C GLY A 56 -6.44 13.82 -10.69
N LYS A 57 -6.76 15.11 -10.54
CA LYS A 57 -7.90 15.78 -11.24
C LYS A 57 -7.91 15.55 -12.75
N LYS A 58 -6.74 15.45 -13.38
CA LYS A 58 -6.56 15.19 -14.81
C LYS A 58 -6.09 13.77 -15.12
N ALA A 59 -5.80 12.96 -14.10
CA ALA A 59 -5.27 11.62 -14.28
C ALA A 59 -6.42 10.64 -14.50
N LYS A 60 -6.30 9.82 -15.55
CA LYS A 60 -7.25 8.72 -15.81
C LYS A 60 -6.98 7.50 -14.96
N THR A 61 -5.76 7.35 -14.49
CA THR A 61 -5.25 6.16 -13.81
C THR A 61 -4.92 6.47 -12.34
N PRO A 62 -5.34 5.64 -11.40
CA PRO A 62 -5.03 5.82 -9.99
C PRO A 62 -3.58 5.41 -9.68
N ILE A 63 -3.09 5.93 -8.55
CA ILE A 63 -1.92 5.42 -7.83
C ILE A 63 -2.34 5.01 -6.43
N PHE A 64 -1.68 4.00 -5.87
CA PHE A 64 -1.91 3.55 -4.50
C PHE A 64 -0.71 3.94 -3.64
N ARG A 65 -1.00 4.45 -2.45
CA ARG A 65 0.01 4.97 -1.53
C ARG A 65 0.05 4.12 -0.28
N PHE A 66 1.22 3.62 0.02
CA PHE A 66 1.52 2.81 1.20
C PHE A 66 2.31 3.65 2.19
N LYS A 67 1.92 3.58 3.45
CA LYS A 67 2.64 4.21 4.57
C LYS A 67 2.53 3.30 5.78
N GLN A 68 3.65 3.05 6.42
CA GLN A 68 3.69 2.26 7.65
C GLN A 68 4.71 2.85 8.63
N SER A 69 4.47 2.67 9.91
CA SER A 69 5.44 2.98 10.95
C SER A 69 6.75 2.23 10.70
N CYS A 70 7.89 2.85 11.03
CA CYS A 70 9.18 2.16 10.98
C CYS A 70 9.23 0.89 11.86
N LYS A 71 8.34 0.77 12.85
CA LYS A 71 8.18 -0.45 13.65
C LYS A 71 7.72 -1.65 12.83
N HIS A 72 7.01 -1.40 11.72
CA HIS A 72 6.49 -2.41 10.78
C HIS A 72 7.36 -2.49 9.51
N GLU A 73 8.66 -2.16 9.62
CA GLU A 73 9.61 -2.18 8.51
C GLU A 73 9.55 -3.49 7.70
N PRO A 74 9.62 -4.71 8.30
CA PRO A 74 9.59 -5.95 7.52
C PRO A 74 8.33 -6.07 6.67
N TYR A 75 7.18 -5.64 7.19
CA TYR A 75 5.91 -5.73 6.48
C TYR A 75 5.86 -4.79 5.26
N ILE A 76 6.20 -3.51 5.43
CA ILE A 76 6.16 -2.57 4.30
C ILE A 76 7.20 -2.92 3.23
N PHE A 77 8.35 -3.49 3.62
CA PHE A 77 9.32 -4.00 2.65
C PHE A 77 8.78 -5.21 1.89
N TYR A 78 8.08 -6.11 2.56
CA TYR A 78 7.41 -7.24 1.92
C TYR A 78 6.40 -6.79 0.86
N LEU A 79 5.51 -5.83 1.18
CA LEU A 79 4.57 -5.25 0.23
C LEU A 79 5.30 -4.60 -0.96
N TYR A 80 6.34 -3.83 -0.65
CA TYR A 80 7.17 -3.17 -1.67
C TYR A 80 7.81 -4.18 -2.63
N PHE A 81 8.39 -5.29 -2.13
CA PHE A 81 9.03 -6.29 -2.96
C PHE A 81 8.04 -7.04 -3.85
N ILE A 82 6.83 -7.34 -3.37
CA ILE A 82 5.78 -7.96 -4.20
C ILE A 82 5.46 -7.03 -5.38
N LEU A 83 5.19 -5.75 -5.12
CA LEU A 83 4.84 -4.77 -6.15
C LEU A 83 6.03 -4.44 -7.07
N LEU A 84 7.24 -4.43 -6.54
CA LEU A 84 8.47 -4.23 -7.33
C LEU A 84 8.70 -5.42 -8.28
N HIS A 85 8.51 -6.64 -7.81
CA HIS A 85 8.66 -7.85 -8.63
C HIS A 85 7.67 -7.89 -9.78
N TRP A 86 6.46 -7.41 -9.57
CA TRP A 86 5.48 -7.24 -10.64
C TRP A 86 5.77 -6.05 -11.56
N GLY A 87 6.68 -5.15 -11.18
CA GLY A 87 7.04 -3.96 -11.95
C GLY A 87 6.09 -2.78 -11.76
N ASN A 88 5.34 -2.76 -10.67
CA ASN A 88 4.33 -1.72 -10.41
C ASN A 88 4.75 -0.68 -9.38
N THR A 89 5.98 -0.62 -8.99
CA THR A 89 6.50 0.45 -8.14
C THR A 89 7.86 0.93 -8.61
N SER A 90 8.28 2.09 -8.12
CA SER A 90 9.59 2.65 -8.44
C SER A 90 10.70 1.81 -7.80
N THR A 91 11.82 1.63 -8.51
CA THR A 91 13.05 1.05 -7.98
C THR A 91 13.76 1.97 -6.97
N ASN A 92 13.23 3.18 -6.72
CA ASN A 92 13.76 4.04 -5.69
C ASN A 92 13.54 3.39 -4.32
N PRO A 93 14.54 3.42 -3.44
CA PRO A 93 14.40 2.85 -2.10
C PRO A 93 13.27 3.52 -1.33
N LEU A 94 12.69 2.77 -0.39
CA LEU A 94 11.66 3.27 0.50
C LEU A 94 12.15 4.52 1.24
N ASN A 95 11.31 5.54 1.27
CA ASN A 95 11.66 6.80 1.94
C ASN A 95 11.21 6.75 3.39
N LEU A 96 12.16 6.83 4.32
CA LEU A 96 11.88 7.10 5.72
C LEU A 96 11.61 8.60 5.89
N ARG A 97 10.44 8.95 6.42
CA ARG A 97 10.01 10.33 6.60
C ARG A 97 9.65 10.61 8.04
N PRO A 98 10.18 11.67 8.65
CA PRO A 98 9.68 12.12 9.94
C PRO A 98 8.27 12.70 9.78
N THR A 99 7.40 12.37 10.73
CA THR A 99 6.08 12.96 10.88
C THR A 99 5.86 13.32 12.34
N LYS A 100 5.06 14.34 12.62
CA LYS A 100 4.73 14.74 13.98
C LYS A 100 3.31 14.30 14.30
N ASP A 101 3.11 13.75 15.48
CA ASP A 101 1.78 13.49 16.01
C ASP A 101 1.13 14.80 16.53
N ARG A 102 -0.12 14.71 16.99
CA ARG A 102 -0.87 15.85 17.55
C ARG A 102 -0.23 16.43 18.82
N LYS A 103 0.62 15.66 19.50
CA LYS A 103 1.35 16.06 20.72
C LYS A 103 2.74 16.63 20.41
N GLY A 104 3.14 16.67 19.11
CA GLY A 104 4.43 17.17 18.67
C GLY A 104 5.57 16.15 18.69
N ASN A 105 5.31 14.87 19.07
CA ASN A 105 6.34 13.84 19.06
C ASN A 105 6.66 13.44 17.61
N THR A 106 7.94 13.21 17.34
CA THR A 106 8.39 12.81 16.02
C THR A 106 8.34 11.30 15.88
N HIS A 107 7.63 10.84 14.86
CA HIS A 107 7.55 9.45 14.41
C HIS A 107 8.16 9.31 13.02
N TYR A 108 8.62 8.12 12.70
CA TYR A 108 9.21 7.83 11.39
C TYR A 108 8.32 6.84 10.64
N LEU A 109 8.02 7.17 9.39
CA LEU A 109 7.20 6.35 8.49
C LEU A 109 8.00 5.97 7.26
N PHE A 110 7.89 4.72 6.85
CA PHE A 110 8.21 4.30 5.50
C PHE A 110 7.02 4.53 4.58
N GLY A 111 7.28 4.84 3.31
CA GLY A 111 6.22 4.98 2.33
C GLY A 111 6.72 4.85 0.91
N PHE A 112 5.87 4.29 0.08
CA PHE A 112 6.07 4.20 -1.36
C PHE A 112 4.73 4.32 -2.10
N ASN A 113 4.78 4.43 -3.41
CA ASN A 113 3.59 4.50 -4.25
C ASN A 113 3.70 3.49 -5.39
N THR A 114 2.55 3.00 -5.85
CA THR A 114 2.51 2.28 -7.11
C THR A 114 2.75 3.23 -8.29
N LEU A 115 3.10 2.67 -9.42
CA LEU A 115 2.99 3.37 -10.70
C LEU A 115 1.51 3.50 -11.09
N ALA A 116 1.22 4.44 -11.99
CA ALA A 116 -0.11 4.62 -12.54
C ALA A 116 -0.36 3.55 -13.63
N VAL A 117 -1.10 2.52 -13.30
CA VAL A 117 -1.36 1.35 -14.15
C VAL A 117 -2.85 1.26 -14.43
N PRO A 118 -3.30 1.35 -15.70
CA PRO A 118 -4.72 1.35 -16.05
C PRO A 118 -5.46 0.11 -15.54
N GLU A 119 -4.81 -1.04 -15.53
CA GLU A 119 -5.35 -2.32 -15.10
C GLU A 119 -5.75 -2.35 -13.61
N LEU A 120 -5.24 -1.43 -12.81
CA LEU A 120 -5.62 -1.29 -11.40
C LEU A 120 -6.82 -0.35 -11.18
N SER A 121 -7.39 0.22 -12.23
CA SER A 121 -8.49 1.18 -12.10
C SER A 121 -9.74 0.55 -11.50
N PHE A 122 -10.01 -0.73 -11.81
CA PHE A 122 -11.16 -1.42 -11.24
C PHE A 122 -11.08 -1.55 -9.71
N ILE A 123 -9.88 -1.78 -9.16
CA ILE A 123 -9.67 -1.84 -7.71
C ILE A 123 -9.96 -0.46 -7.09
N TYR A 124 -9.50 0.62 -7.73
CA TYR A 124 -9.82 1.95 -7.26
C TYR A 124 -11.34 2.19 -7.24
N ASP A 125 -12.05 1.79 -8.28
CA ASP A 125 -13.49 2.01 -8.41
C ASP A 125 -14.32 1.15 -7.42
N LEU A 126 -13.75 0.06 -6.86
CA LEU A 126 -14.35 -0.69 -5.75
C LEU A 126 -14.33 0.09 -4.43
N PHE A 127 -13.35 0.99 -4.24
CA PHE A 127 -13.12 1.69 -2.98
C PHE A 127 -13.39 3.20 -3.04
N TYR A 128 -13.60 3.77 -4.21
CA TYR A 128 -13.74 5.22 -4.36
C TYR A 128 -14.86 5.59 -5.33
N SER A 129 -15.73 6.49 -4.88
CA SER A 129 -16.74 7.13 -5.71
C SER A 129 -16.61 8.64 -5.57
N LYS A 130 -16.51 9.35 -6.70
CA LYS A 130 -16.35 10.83 -6.73
C LYS A 130 -15.20 11.32 -5.82
N GLY A 131 -14.10 10.53 -5.73
CA GLY A 131 -12.93 10.85 -4.91
C GLY A 131 -13.10 10.62 -3.40
N LYS A 132 -14.23 10.09 -2.96
CA LYS A 132 -14.49 9.71 -1.56
C LYS A 132 -14.39 8.20 -1.41
N LYS A 133 -13.72 7.75 -0.34
CA LYS A 133 -13.63 6.32 0.00
C LYS A 133 -15.00 5.83 0.43
N PHE A 134 -15.43 4.71 -0.12
CA PHE A 134 -16.66 4.01 0.26
C PHE A 134 -16.41 2.49 0.14
N ILE A 135 -17.30 1.69 0.69
CA ILE A 135 -17.24 0.24 0.55
C ILE A 135 -18.33 -0.18 -0.45
N SER A 136 -17.88 -0.68 -1.60
CA SER A 136 -18.79 -1.23 -2.61
C SER A 136 -19.39 -2.56 -2.13
N GLN A 137 -20.67 -2.81 -2.44
CA GLN A 137 -21.31 -4.09 -2.18
C GLN A 137 -20.64 -5.24 -2.95
N ASN A 138 -20.05 -4.95 -4.09
CA ASN A 138 -19.35 -5.94 -4.91
C ASN A 138 -18.00 -6.36 -4.29
N LEU A 139 -17.51 -5.64 -3.28
CA LEU A 139 -16.21 -5.94 -2.65
C LEU A 139 -16.19 -7.34 -2.03
N LYS A 140 -17.33 -7.83 -1.55
CA LYS A 140 -17.47 -9.19 -1.01
C LYS A 140 -16.98 -10.30 -1.96
N ASP A 141 -17.14 -10.09 -3.27
CA ASP A 141 -16.78 -11.07 -4.29
C ASP A 141 -15.25 -11.16 -4.52
N PHE A 142 -14.51 -10.18 -4.00
CA PHE A 142 -13.06 -10.07 -4.11
C PHE A 142 -12.32 -10.37 -2.81
N ILE A 143 -13.05 -10.54 -1.69
CA ILE A 143 -12.42 -10.85 -0.41
C ILE A 143 -12.21 -12.36 -0.29
N ASN A 144 -10.94 -12.75 -0.18
CA ASN A 144 -10.52 -14.11 0.08
C ASN A 144 -9.56 -14.17 1.27
N ALA A 145 -9.11 -15.37 1.66
CA ALA A 145 -8.23 -15.55 2.81
C ALA A 145 -6.93 -14.76 2.73
N ARG A 146 -6.39 -14.59 1.52
CA ARG A 146 -5.14 -13.82 1.32
C ARG A 146 -5.38 -12.32 1.42
N ALA A 147 -6.46 -11.78 0.87
CA ALA A 147 -6.85 -10.38 1.04
C ALA A 147 -7.12 -10.07 2.53
N LEU A 148 -7.77 -10.98 3.26
CA LEU A 148 -7.94 -10.88 4.71
C LEU A 148 -6.61 -10.88 5.45
N ALA A 149 -5.67 -11.72 5.08
CA ALA A 149 -4.34 -11.75 5.69
C ALA A 149 -3.60 -10.40 5.53
N PHE A 150 -3.65 -9.79 4.34
CA PHE A 150 -3.09 -8.46 4.12
C PHE A 150 -3.79 -7.39 4.97
N TRP A 151 -5.12 -7.44 5.06
CA TRP A 151 -5.87 -6.49 5.87
C TRP A 151 -5.54 -6.59 7.36
N ILE A 152 -5.53 -7.82 7.92
CA ILE A 152 -5.17 -8.07 9.33
C ILE A 152 -3.74 -7.61 9.63
N SER A 153 -2.82 -7.83 8.69
CA SER A 153 -1.42 -7.42 8.85
C SER A 153 -1.22 -5.91 8.80
N ASP A 154 -2.12 -5.20 8.13
CA ASP A 154 -2.05 -3.76 7.92
C ASP A 154 -2.67 -2.99 9.10
N ASP A 155 -3.85 -3.38 9.54
CA ASP A 155 -4.68 -2.63 10.49
C ASP A 155 -4.58 -3.15 11.94
N GLY A 156 -4.26 -4.42 12.13
CA GLY A 156 -4.01 -5.04 13.45
C GLY A 156 -5.14 -4.94 14.50
N SER A 157 -6.24 -4.23 14.19
CA SER A 157 -7.38 -4.00 15.08
C SER A 157 -8.52 -4.97 14.77
N LEU A 158 -8.68 -5.97 15.61
CA LEU A 158 -9.74 -6.98 15.46
C LEU A 158 -11.15 -6.35 15.45
N LEU A 159 -11.37 -5.29 16.20
CA LEU A 159 -12.67 -4.63 16.33
C LEU A 159 -13.09 -3.89 15.06
N GLU A 160 -12.19 -3.13 14.46
CA GLU A 160 -12.47 -2.44 13.19
C GLU A 160 -12.67 -3.43 12.06
N MET A 161 -11.88 -4.49 12.04
CA MET A 161 -12.02 -5.58 11.08
C MET A 161 -13.41 -6.23 11.14
N VAL A 162 -13.90 -6.56 12.34
CA VAL A 162 -15.24 -7.15 12.54
C VAL A 162 -16.33 -6.18 12.08
N TYR A 163 -16.20 -4.89 12.39
CA TYR A 163 -17.17 -3.88 11.99
C TYR A 163 -17.28 -3.75 10.47
N TYR A 164 -16.16 -3.66 9.74
CA TYR A 164 -16.14 -3.61 8.28
C TYR A 164 -16.63 -4.91 7.66
N PHE A 165 -16.29 -6.06 8.26
CA PHE A 165 -16.74 -7.36 7.78
C PHE A 165 -18.28 -7.49 7.84
N ILE A 166 -18.88 -7.01 8.93
CA ILE A 166 -20.33 -6.95 9.08
C ILE A 166 -20.95 -6.04 8.02
N GLN A 167 -20.37 -4.87 7.75
CA GLN A 167 -20.88 -3.97 6.72
C GLN A 167 -20.81 -4.54 5.31
N ILE A 168 -19.75 -5.32 5.01
CA ILE A 168 -19.57 -5.96 3.70
C ILE A 168 -20.55 -7.12 3.52
N LEU A 169 -20.72 -7.95 4.55
CA LEU A 169 -21.59 -9.14 4.48
C LEU A 169 -23.07 -8.80 4.65
N PHE A 170 -23.37 -7.80 5.47
CA PHE A 170 -24.74 -7.40 5.82
C PHE A 170 -24.95 -5.90 5.57
N PRO A 171 -24.98 -5.45 4.31
CA PRO A 171 -25.20 -4.04 4.01
C PRO A 171 -26.56 -3.61 4.57
N LYS A 172 -26.58 -2.51 5.33
CA LYS A 172 -27.84 -1.90 5.76
C LYS A 172 -28.59 -1.45 4.51
N ASN A 173 -29.68 -2.13 4.21
CA ASN A 173 -30.62 -1.67 3.18
C ASN A 173 -31.09 -0.27 3.58
N LYS A 174 -30.84 0.71 2.71
CA LYS A 174 -31.45 2.05 2.79
C LYS A 174 -32.79 2.03 2.14
#